data_9148a65b1b45893415f87d2023dbfb01
#
_entry.id   9148a65b1b45893415f87d2023dbfb01
#
_cell.length_a   1.000
_cell.length_b   1.000
_cell.length_c   1.000
_cell.angle_alpha   90.00
_cell.angle_beta   90.00
_cell.angle_gamma   90.00
#
_symmetry.space_group_name_H-M   'P 1'
#
loop_
_entity.id
_entity.type
_entity.pdbx_description
1 polymer ?
#
loop_
_entity_poly.entity_id
_entity_poly.type
_entity_poly.pdbx_seq_one_letter_code
_entity_poly.pdbx_strand_id
1 'polypeptide(L)'
;MNSLKVARVVLRAVRPAPALRRGYADVAPDKLRLTLALPHQAMYKSQDVVQVNIPAESGEMGILAQHVPSIEQLKPGLVEIIEEAGGNKQFFLSGGFATVQPGSVLSINAVEGYPLEDFSAENVRNQISEAQKIASGSGSEQDKAEANIELEVLESLQAALK
;
A
#
# COMPACT_ATOMS: atom_id res chain seq x y z
N MET A 1 -82.93 -17.88 17.49
CA MET A 1 -82.28 -16.65 16.93
C MET A 1 -80.81 -16.73 17.27
N ASN A 2 -79.99 -17.22 16.34
CA ASN A 2 -78.55 -17.40 16.51
C ASN A 2 -77.79 -16.21 15.89
N SER A 3 -77.15 -15.44 16.72
CA SER A 3 -76.30 -14.34 16.29
C SER A 3 -74.85 -14.85 16.13
N LEU A 4 -74.38 -14.98 14.86
CA LEU A 4 -73.02 -15.30 14.51
C LEU A 4 -72.16 -14.03 14.60
N LYS A 5 -71.26 -14.00 15.59
CA LYS A 5 -70.23 -12.96 15.70
C LYS A 5 -69.07 -13.30 14.79
N VAL A 6 -68.93 -12.56 13.69
CA VAL A 6 -67.78 -12.65 12.78
C VAL A 6 -66.57 -11.94 13.40
N ALA A 7 -65.59 -12.68 13.79
CA ALA A 7 -64.30 -12.15 14.26
C ALA A 7 -63.47 -11.65 13.05
N ARG A 8 -63.28 -10.32 12.94
CA ARG A 8 -62.34 -9.73 11.98
C ARG A 8 -60.92 -9.94 12.45
N VAL A 9 -60.20 -10.82 11.76
CA VAL A 9 -58.76 -10.94 11.88
C VAL A 9 -58.08 -9.75 11.21
N VAL A 10 -57.48 -8.86 12.00
CA VAL A 10 -56.69 -7.74 11.48
C VAL A 10 -55.30 -8.26 11.17
N LEU A 11 -55.01 -8.51 9.92
CA LEU A 11 -53.66 -8.79 9.43
C LEU A 11 -52.80 -7.51 9.63
N ARG A 12 -51.92 -7.57 10.62
CA ARG A 12 -50.92 -6.53 10.83
C ARG A 12 -49.83 -6.66 9.77
N ALA A 13 -49.80 -5.75 8.80
CA ALA A 13 -48.78 -5.70 7.78
C ALA A 13 -47.41 -5.48 8.46
N VAL A 14 -46.55 -6.49 8.42
CA VAL A 14 -45.14 -6.38 8.83
C VAL A 14 -44.44 -5.50 7.81
N ARG A 15 -44.10 -4.28 8.22
CA ARG A 15 -43.26 -3.39 7.40
C ARG A 15 -41.86 -4.01 7.33
N PRO A 16 -41.30 -4.26 6.11
CA PRO A 16 -39.92 -4.68 6.00
C PRO A 16 -39.01 -3.58 6.55
N ALA A 17 -38.09 -3.95 7.46
CA ALA A 17 -37.07 -3.05 7.97
C ALA A 17 -36.22 -2.55 6.77
N PRO A 18 -35.81 -1.27 6.73
CA PRO A 18 -34.93 -0.79 5.70
C PRO A 18 -33.60 -1.55 5.80
N ALA A 19 -33.24 -2.28 4.76
CA ALA A 19 -31.94 -2.90 4.66
C ALA A 19 -30.90 -1.76 4.72
N LEU A 20 -30.09 -1.74 5.78
CA LEU A 20 -28.90 -0.90 5.86
C LEU A 20 -27.95 -1.32 4.74
N ARG A 21 -28.11 -0.70 3.59
CA ARG A 21 -27.07 -0.73 2.56
C ARG A 21 -25.85 -0.03 3.16
N ARG A 22 -24.84 -0.81 3.51
CA ARG A 22 -23.49 -0.26 3.65
C ARG A 22 -23.11 0.28 2.27
N GLY A 23 -23.33 1.56 2.05
CA GLY A 23 -22.77 2.25 0.91
C GLY A 23 -21.26 2.19 1.05
N TYR A 24 -20.60 1.46 0.18
CA TYR A 24 -19.21 1.79 -0.15
C TYR A 24 -19.28 3.23 -0.65
N ALA A 25 -18.54 4.13 0.01
CA ALA A 25 -18.43 5.49 -0.51
C ALA A 25 -17.94 5.36 -1.97
N ASP A 26 -18.78 5.82 -2.91
CA ASP A 26 -18.39 5.85 -4.32
C ASP A 26 -17.14 6.72 -4.42
N VAL A 27 -16.00 6.06 -4.68
CA VAL A 27 -14.77 6.75 -5.05
C VAL A 27 -15.05 7.38 -6.41
N ALA A 28 -14.76 8.68 -6.55
CA ALA A 28 -14.85 9.32 -7.86
C ALA A 28 -14.07 8.45 -8.86
N PRO A 29 -14.63 8.19 -10.06
CA PRO A 29 -14.09 7.19 -10.99
C PRO A 29 -12.65 7.49 -11.47
N ASP A 30 -12.15 8.68 -11.21
CA ASP A 30 -10.83 9.20 -11.58
C ASP A 30 -9.83 9.25 -10.41
N LYS A 31 -10.20 8.77 -9.22
CA LYS A 31 -9.34 8.79 -8.03
C LYS A 31 -9.02 7.39 -7.52
N LEU A 32 -7.77 7.24 -7.07
CA LEU A 32 -7.27 6.04 -6.43
C LEU A 32 -7.24 6.26 -4.92
N ARG A 33 -7.85 5.36 -4.15
CA ARG A 33 -7.83 5.42 -2.69
C ARG A 33 -6.65 4.64 -2.15
N LEU A 34 -5.67 5.36 -1.59
CA LEU A 34 -4.42 4.79 -1.07
C LEU A 34 -4.47 4.57 0.44
N THR A 35 -4.06 3.40 0.86
CA THR A 35 -3.61 3.09 2.22
C THR A 35 -2.17 2.61 2.16
N LEU A 36 -1.25 3.29 2.86
CA LEU A 36 0.15 2.87 3.04
C LEU A 36 0.39 2.67 4.53
N ALA A 37 0.59 1.43 4.93
CA ALA A 37 0.75 1.02 6.30
C ALA A 37 2.10 0.34 6.56
N LEU A 38 2.72 0.73 7.67
CA LEU A 38 3.87 0.09 8.29
C LEU A 38 3.42 -0.60 9.58
N PRO A 39 4.19 -1.52 10.18
CA PRO A 39 3.79 -2.24 11.38
C PRO A 39 3.45 -1.33 12.58
N HIS A 40 4.06 -0.17 12.66
CA HIS A 40 3.93 0.77 13.78
C HIS A 40 3.10 2.02 13.45
N GLN A 41 2.88 2.33 12.17
CA GLN A 41 2.11 3.50 11.75
C GLN A 41 1.50 3.34 10.38
N ALA A 42 0.48 4.14 10.09
CA ALA A 42 -0.06 4.28 8.74
C ALA A 42 0.27 5.68 8.21
N MET A 43 1.02 5.73 7.10
CA MET A 43 1.42 6.97 6.44
C MET A 43 0.27 7.56 5.62
N TYR A 44 -0.51 6.69 4.96
CA TYR A 44 -1.74 7.04 4.26
C TYR A 44 -2.89 6.19 4.79
N LYS A 45 -4.04 6.81 5.08
CA LYS A 45 -5.25 6.14 5.61
C LYS A 45 -6.42 6.43 4.68
N SER A 46 -6.60 5.60 3.66
CA SER A 46 -7.70 5.74 2.69
C SER A 46 -7.78 7.15 2.08
N GLN A 47 -6.64 7.71 1.67
CA GLN A 47 -6.56 9.03 1.05
C GLN A 47 -6.68 8.92 -0.46
N ASP A 48 -7.36 9.90 -1.07
CA ASP A 48 -7.49 9.97 -2.51
C ASP A 48 -6.20 10.54 -3.12
N VAL A 49 -5.68 9.82 -4.12
CA VAL A 49 -4.47 10.19 -4.89
C VAL A 49 -4.73 9.97 -6.38
N VAL A 50 -3.89 10.54 -7.23
CA VAL A 50 -4.02 10.41 -8.69
C VAL A 50 -3.36 9.13 -9.17
N GLN A 51 -2.11 8.90 -8.74
CA GLN A 51 -1.28 7.78 -9.18
C GLN A 51 -0.29 7.37 -8.08
N VAL A 52 0.05 6.09 -8.06
CA VAL A 52 1.11 5.56 -7.21
C VAL A 52 2.03 4.70 -8.07
N ASN A 53 3.32 5.01 -8.09
CA ASN A 53 4.35 4.18 -8.72
C ASN A 53 5.00 3.29 -7.66
N ILE A 54 5.08 2.00 -7.94
CA ILE A 54 5.62 1.00 -7.00
C ILE A 54 6.71 0.15 -7.66
N PRO A 55 7.76 -0.26 -6.89
CA PRO A 55 8.79 -1.18 -7.35
C PRO A 55 8.36 -2.63 -7.13
N ALA A 56 7.54 -3.19 -8.01
CA ALA A 56 7.14 -4.59 -7.93
C ALA A 56 8.28 -5.52 -8.39
N GLU A 57 8.27 -6.78 -7.92
CA GLU A 57 9.20 -7.82 -8.39
C GLU A 57 9.10 -8.03 -9.90
N SER A 58 7.91 -7.90 -10.47
CA SER A 58 7.64 -7.98 -11.91
C SER A 58 8.16 -6.78 -12.71
N GLY A 59 8.58 -5.70 -12.05
CA GLY A 59 9.03 -4.45 -12.62
C GLY A 59 8.36 -3.24 -11.99
N GLU A 60 8.76 -2.05 -12.42
CA GLU A 60 8.09 -0.81 -11.97
C GLU A 60 6.66 -0.74 -12.52
N MET A 61 5.72 -0.39 -11.66
CA MET A 61 4.30 -0.36 -11.99
C MET A 61 3.66 0.95 -11.55
N GLY A 62 2.97 1.62 -12.47
CA GLY A 62 2.14 2.79 -12.19
C GLY A 62 0.68 2.40 -11.99
N ILE A 63 0.14 2.66 -10.81
CA ILE A 63 -1.24 2.32 -10.45
C ILE A 63 -2.08 3.59 -10.45
N LEU A 64 -3.11 3.60 -11.30
CA LEU A 64 -4.11 4.66 -11.41
C LEU A 64 -5.48 4.15 -10.99
N ALA A 65 -6.47 5.04 -11.00
CA ALA A 65 -7.85 4.65 -10.82
C ALA A 65 -8.27 3.58 -11.85
N GLN A 66 -9.14 2.65 -11.44
CA GLN A 66 -9.63 1.53 -12.27
C GLN A 66 -8.55 0.54 -12.73
N HIS A 67 -7.36 0.55 -12.12
CA HIS A 67 -6.37 -0.49 -12.36
C HIS A 67 -6.96 -1.87 -12.07
N VAL A 68 -6.58 -2.87 -12.88
CA VAL A 68 -7.04 -4.25 -12.68
C VAL A 68 -6.62 -4.76 -11.30
N PRO A 69 -7.47 -5.49 -10.59
CA PRO A 69 -7.11 -6.08 -9.30
C PRO A 69 -5.89 -6.99 -9.42
N SER A 70 -4.89 -6.76 -8.57
CA SER A 70 -3.65 -7.54 -8.51
C SER A 70 -3.07 -7.54 -7.10
N ILE A 71 -2.18 -8.49 -6.85
CA ILE A 71 -1.36 -8.55 -5.65
C ILE A 71 0.09 -8.63 -6.12
N GLU A 72 0.89 -7.66 -5.71
CA GLU A 72 2.28 -7.53 -6.12
C GLU A 72 3.21 -7.58 -4.91
N GLN A 73 4.24 -8.38 -5.00
CA GLN A 73 5.35 -8.33 -4.05
C GLN A 73 6.24 -7.12 -4.41
N LEU A 74 6.59 -6.33 -3.40
CA LEU A 74 7.48 -5.18 -3.55
C LEU A 74 8.90 -5.56 -3.21
N LYS A 75 9.83 -5.20 -4.08
CA LYS A 75 11.26 -5.19 -3.78
C LYS A 75 11.66 -3.88 -3.09
N PRO A 76 12.86 -3.81 -2.46
CA PRO A 76 13.38 -2.56 -1.95
C PRO A 76 13.43 -1.49 -3.06
N GLY A 77 12.83 -0.33 -2.80
CA GLY A 77 12.77 0.71 -3.83
C GLY A 77 11.91 1.90 -3.51
N LEU A 78 11.86 2.81 -4.48
CA LEU A 78 11.14 4.06 -4.42
C LEU A 78 9.64 3.85 -4.69
N VAL A 79 8.81 4.37 -3.81
CA VAL A 79 7.37 4.54 -4.03
C VAL A 79 7.07 6.02 -4.19
N GLU A 80 6.47 6.38 -5.32
CA GLU A 80 6.06 7.76 -5.60
C GLU A 80 4.55 7.87 -5.56
N ILE A 81 4.06 8.88 -4.85
CA ILE A 81 2.63 9.15 -4.68
C ILE A 81 2.34 10.52 -5.25
N ILE A 82 1.56 10.56 -6.32
CA ILE A 82 1.13 11.79 -6.98
C ILE A 82 -0.21 12.19 -6.42
N GLU A 83 -0.23 13.31 -5.67
CA GLU A 83 -1.42 13.87 -5.06
C GLU A 83 -2.14 14.85 -6.00
N GLU A 84 -3.45 15.03 -5.84
CA GLU A 84 -4.29 15.91 -6.68
C GLU A 84 -3.85 17.39 -6.65
N ALA A 85 -3.32 17.84 -5.52
CA ALA A 85 -2.81 19.20 -5.36
C ALA A 85 -1.49 19.47 -6.10
N GLY A 86 -0.98 18.50 -6.90
CA GLY A 86 0.27 18.61 -7.65
C GLY A 86 1.51 18.34 -6.82
N GLY A 87 1.37 17.77 -5.61
CA GLY A 87 2.47 17.27 -4.80
C GLY A 87 2.91 15.88 -5.24
N ASN A 88 4.22 15.66 -5.29
CA ASN A 88 4.82 14.33 -5.42
C ASN A 88 5.51 13.99 -4.11
N LYS A 89 5.05 12.94 -3.44
CA LYS A 89 5.68 12.43 -2.21
C LYS A 89 6.40 11.14 -2.52
N GLN A 90 7.63 11.07 -2.05
CA GLN A 90 8.53 9.97 -2.30
C GLN A 90 8.90 9.26 -1.00
N PHE A 91 8.71 7.95 -0.99
CA PHE A 91 9.05 7.09 0.14
C PHE A 91 9.94 5.97 -0.36
N PHE A 92 10.99 5.67 0.39
CA PHE A 92 11.74 4.45 0.17
C PHE A 92 11.20 3.35 1.07
N LEU A 93 10.81 2.21 0.48
CA LEU A 93 10.33 1.03 1.20
C LEU A 93 11.36 -0.08 1.10
N SER A 94 11.55 -0.83 2.19
CA SER A 94 12.46 -2.00 2.23
C SER A 94 11.85 -3.25 1.58
N GLY A 95 10.57 -3.21 1.25
CA GLY A 95 9.81 -4.30 0.66
C GLY A 95 8.42 -4.42 1.29
N GLY A 96 7.61 -5.35 0.79
CA GLY A 96 6.26 -5.55 1.27
C GLY A 96 5.32 -6.11 0.21
N PHE A 97 4.04 -5.79 0.31
CA PHE A 97 3.01 -6.20 -0.64
C PHE A 97 2.09 -5.04 -0.97
N ALA A 98 1.77 -4.90 -2.25
CA ALA A 98 0.73 -4.00 -2.75
C ALA A 98 -0.46 -4.82 -3.22
N THR A 99 -1.67 -4.44 -2.79
CA THR A 99 -2.92 -5.09 -3.19
C THR A 99 -3.83 -4.07 -3.83
N VAL A 100 -4.09 -4.23 -5.12
CA VAL A 100 -5.07 -3.46 -5.87
C VAL A 100 -6.40 -4.19 -5.79
N GLN A 101 -7.42 -3.51 -5.28
CA GLN A 101 -8.77 -4.04 -5.10
C GLN A 101 -9.75 -3.40 -6.10
N PRO A 102 -10.89 -4.06 -6.39
CA PRO A 102 -11.97 -3.44 -7.15
C PRO A 102 -12.43 -2.12 -6.51
N GLY A 103 -12.83 -1.15 -7.35
CA GLY A 103 -13.29 0.15 -6.87
C GLY A 103 -12.16 1.15 -6.61
N SER A 104 -11.04 1.01 -7.31
CA SER A 104 -9.90 1.93 -7.24
C SER A 104 -9.32 2.06 -5.82
N VAL A 105 -9.11 0.92 -5.16
CA VAL A 105 -8.51 0.87 -3.81
C VAL A 105 -7.13 0.22 -3.90
N LEU A 106 -6.11 0.90 -3.39
CA LEU A 106 -4.74 0.39 -3.27
C LEU A 106 -4.34 0.33 -1.79
N SER A 107 -3.92 -0.85 -1.35
CA SER A 107 -3.37 -1.07 -0.02
C SER A 107 -1.92 -1.54 -0.14
N ILE A 108 -1.00 -0.79 0.42
CA ILE A 108 0.42 -1.13 0.52
C ILE A 108 0.74 -1.43 1.99
N ASN A 109 1.23 -2.64 2.24
CA ASN A 109 1.74 -3.05 3.55
C ASN A 109 3.24 -3.26 3.41
N ALA A 110 4.03 -2.35 3.94
CA ALA A 110 5.48 -2.41 3.89
C ALA A 110 6.06 -2.83 5.25
N VAL A 111 7.23 -3.45 5.21
CA VAL A 111 7.95 -3.86 6.43
C VAL A 111 8.54 -2.64 7.11
N GLU A 112 9.22 -1.79 6.33
CA GLU A 112 9.77 -0.50 6.74
C GLU A 112 9.65 0.49 5.60
N GLY A 113 9.62 1.78 5.95
CA GLY A 113 9.57 2.85 4.95
C GLY A 113 9.74 4.22 5.59
N TYR A 114 10.45 5.08 4.87
CA TYR A 114 10.75 6.45 5.29
C TYR A 114 10.62 7.41 4.11
N PRO A 115 10.32 8.70 4.35
CA PRO A 115 10.41 9.72 3.32
C PRO A 115 11.81 9.74 2.71
N LEU A 116 11.90 9.92 1.39
CA LEU A 116 13.20 9.91 0.71
C LEU A 116 14.12 11.05 1.18
N GLU A 117 13.53 12.16 1.62
CA GLU A 117 14.24 13.33 2.15
C GLU A 117 15.00 13.07 3.48
N ASP A 118 14.63 12.02 4.20
CA ASP A 118 15.27 11.65 5.47
C ASP A 118 16.61 10.91 5.26
N PHE A 119 16.93 10.54 4.03
CA PHE A 119 18.15 9.80 3.72
C PHE A 119 19.28 10.72 3.25
N SER A 120 20.50 10.45 3.76
CA SER A 120 21.72 11.13 3.32
C SER A 120 22.46 10.30 2.28
N ALA A 121 22.63 10.84 1.07
CA ALA A 121 23.36 10.19 0.00
C ALA A 121 24.84 9.88 0.37
N GLU A 122 25.47 10.70 1.22
CA GLU A 122 26.84 10.46 1.70
C GLU A 122 26.89 9.25 2.63
N ASN A 123 25.95 9.17 3.58
CA ASN A 123 25.88 8.04 4.52
C ASN A 123 25.61 6.72 3.78
N VAL A 124 24.71 6.74 2.80
CA VAL A 124 24.40 5.57 1.96
C VAL A 124 25.65 5.07 1.22
N ARG A 125 26.45 5.96 0.63
CA ARG A 125 27.72 5.59 -0.02
C ARG A 125 28.71 4.96 0.93
N ASN A 126 28.83 5.50 2.16
CA ASN A 126 29.71 4.97 3.19
C ASN A 126 29.26 3.56 3.60
N GLN A 127 27.96 3.36 3.85
CA GLN A 127 27.40 2.05 4.19
C GLN A 127 27.60 1.02 3.07
N ILE A 128 27.38 1.39 1.81
CA ILE A 128 27.69 0.52 0.66
C ILE A 128 29.15 0.07 0.69
N SER A 129 30.10 0.99 0.93
CA SER A 129 31.53 0.64 1.00
C SER A 129 31.85 -0.31 2.15
N GLU A 130 31.18 -0.18 3.29
CA GLU A 130 31.34 -1.06 4.45
C GLU A 130 30.73 -2.45 4.17
N ALA A 131 29.50 -2.51 3.68
CA ALA A 131 28.86 -3.76 3.33
C ALA A 131 29.63 -4.54 2.24
N GLN A 132 30.19 -3.85 1.23
CA GLN A 132 31.04 -4.47 0.20
C GLN A 132 32.30 -5.10 0.79
N LYS A 133 32.92 -4.49 1.79
CA LYS A 133 34.10 -5.07 2.46
C LYS A 133 33.73 -6.34 3.23
N ILE A 134 32.55 -6.38 3.86
CA ILE A 134 32.08 -7.58 4.57
C ILE A 134 31.72 -8.68 3.56
N ALA A 135 30.96 -8.36 2.51
CA ALA A 135 30.55 -9.32 1.49
C ALA A 135 31.75 -9.97 0.77
N SER A 136 32.81 -9.20 0.51
CA SER A 136 34.04 -9.69 -0.15
C SER A 136 35.10 -10.21 0.82
N GLY A 137 34.89 -10.05 2.14
CA GLY A 137 35.85 -10.40 3.18
C GLY A 137 35.90 -11.90 3.48
N SER A 138 36.70 -12.25 4.51
CA SER A 138 36.87 -13.62 5.00
C SER A 138 35.93 -14.00 6.14
N GLY A 139 34.81 -13.28 6.29
CA GLY A 139 33.77 -13.53 7.30
C GLY A 139 33.03 -14.85 7.12
N SER A 140 32.10 -15.14 8.05
CA SER A 140 31.24 -16.32 7.93
C SER A 140 30.30 -16.22 6.70
N GLU A 141 29.82 -17.37 6.22
CA GLU A 141 28.85 -17.38 5.13
C GLU A 141 27.55 -16.63 5.48
N GLN A 142 27.20 -16.59 6.78
CA GLN A 142 26.08 -15.84 7.29
C GLN A 142 26.33 -14.33 7.17
N ASP A 143 27.50 -13.83 7.62
CA ASP A 143 27.85 -12.41 7.54
C ASP A 143 27.86 -11.92 6.09
N LYS A 144 28.35 -12.75 5.17
CA LYS A 144 28.35 -12.43 3.74
C LYS A 144 26.94 -12.39 3.15
N ALA A 145 26.06 -13.33 3.56
CA ALA A 145 24.68 -13.36 3.10
C ALA A 145 23.91 -12.10 3.59
N GLU A 146 24.09 -11.73 4.86
CA GLU A 146 23.50 -10.52 5.42
C GLU A 146 24.00 -9.26 4.70
N ALA A 147 25.32 -9.16 4.48
CA ALA A 147 25.91 -8.03 3.75
C ALA A 147 25.43 -7.93 2.30
N ASN A 148 25.17 -9.04 1.63
CA ASN A 148 24.61 -9.02 0.26
C ASN A 148 23.16 -8.51 0.23
N ILE A 149 22.35 -8.89 1.23
CA ILE A 149 20.98 -8.37 1.37
C ILE A 149 21.01 -6.87 1.64
N GLU A 150 21.89 -6.42 2.55
CA GLU A 150 22.08 -5.00 2.85
C GLU A 150 22.53 -4.21 1.61
N LEU A 151 23.43 -4.75 0.81
CA LEU A 151 23.88 -4.13 -0.44
C LEU A 151 22.75 -3.94 -1.43
N GLU A 152 21.89 -4.92 -1.63
CA GLU A 152 20.76 -4.82 -2.54
C GLU A 152 19.84 -3.65 -2.16
N VAL A 153 19.53 -3.50 -0.87
CA VAL A 153 18.73 -2.39 -0.35
C VAL A 153 19.43 -1.05 -0.54
N LEU A 154 20.71 -0.96 -0.16
CA LEU A 154 21.48 0.28 -0.24
C LEU A 154 21.72 0.75 -1.68
N GLU A 155 21.96 -0.17 -2.62
CA GLU A 155 22.14 0.14 -4.03
C GLU A 155 20.83 0.66 -4.64
N SER A 156 19.69 0.06 -4.28
CA SER A 156 18.37 0.55 -4.67
C SER A 156 18.10 1.96 -4.11
N LEU A 157 18.41 2.18 -2.84
CA LEU A 157 18.30 3.51 -2.20
C LEU A 157 19.22 4.54 -2.86
N GLN A 158 20.46 4.17 -3.18
CA GLN A 158 21.39 5.06 -3.89
C GLN A 158 20.86 5.44 -5.28
N ALA A 159 20.19 4.52 -5.97
CA ALA A 159 19.58 4.80 -7.27
C ALA A 159 18.41 5.80 -7.13
N ALA A 160 17.62 5.70 -6.06
CA ALA A 160 16.50 6.60 -5.76
C ALA A 160 16.94 8.02 -5.35
N LEU A 161 18.15 8.17 -4.79
CA LEU A 161 18.71 9.47 -4.33
C LEU A 161 19.44 10.26 -5.43
N LYS A 162 19.48 9.78 -6.65
CA LYS A 162 20.08 10.47 -7.82
C LYS A 162 19.08 11.41 -8.48
#